data_5ca778c5ba422504affadc0b90455d6b
#
_entry.id   5ca778c5ba422504affadc0b90455d6b
#
_cell.length_a   1.000
_cell.length_b   1.000
_cell.length_c   1.000
_cell.angle_alpha   90.00
_cell.angle_beta   90.00
_cell.angle_gamma   90.00
#
_symmetry.space_group_name_H-M   'P 1'
#
loop_
_entity.id
_entity.type
_entity.pdbx_description
1 polymer ?
#
loop_
_entity_poly.entity_id
_entity_poly.type
_entity_poly.pdbx_seq_one_letter_code
_entity_poly.pdbx_strand_id
1 'polypeptide(L)'
;MGQTECKMCEPGSYCAEGASTPLPCEKGTFSNETGLKHHSQCSVCPPGFFCSTGVTKATPCSPGSLAPKQRTAFCDPCSAGTYQPAYAATSCKVCPLLGYCEEGAAGPSSCADGTFGHTTGLQSRAECTPCKVGGYCMSGSFFPCSTGSFNPNADASDAAACLSCDAHFKVDNLVTLELGASSPEQCVCAANYYDEATREEQRTCRRCDASMQCTRSGLSLATVPQRLSYWRHTNRTAAVYDCDTVGDISPCVGGEWNGTSNGSDVPLVVQGDESPAVARDFR
;
A
#
# COMPACT_ATOMS: atom_id res chain seq x y z
N MET A 1 -16.19 78.37 4.28
CA MET A 1 -17.45 78.11 3.61
C MET A 1 -18.01 76.80 4.19
N GLY A 2 -19.12 76.89 4.96
CA GLY A 2 -19.80 75.74 5.53
C GLY A 2 -20.48 74.95 4.41
N GLN A 3 -20.38 73.63 4.41
CA GLN A 3 -21.21 72.79 3.53
C GLN A 3 -22.66 72.89 4.02
N THR A 4 -23.55 73.10 3.07
CA THR A 4 -25.03 73.31 3.38
C THR A 4 -25.78 71.98 3.40
N GLU A 5 -25.11 70.83 3.00
CA GLU A 5 -25.73 69.53 2.99
C GLU A 5 -24.74 68.44 3.56
N CYS A 6 -25.27 67.56 4.39
CA CYS A 6 -24.55 66.38 4.90
C CYS A 6 -24.65 65.26 3.88
N LYS A 7 -23.53 64.72 3.46
CA LYS A 7 -23.48 63.49 2.65
C LYS A 7 -23.75 62.26 3.50
N MET A 8 -24.54 61.33 2.99
CA MET A 8 -24.71 60.02 3.62
C MET A 8 -23.40 59.25 3.60
N CYS A 9 -23.11 58.55 4.68
CA CYS A 9 -21.97 57.69 4.76
C CYS A 9 -22.06 56.53 3.71
N GLU A 10 -21.00 56.30 3.01
CA GLU A 10 -20.93 55.23 2.01
C GLU A 10 -20.81 53.85 2.67
N PRO A 11 -21.19 52.78 1.96
CA PRO A 11 -20.98 51.39 2.47
C PRO A 11 -19.52 51.15 2.88
N GLY A 12 -19.30 50.31 3.88
CA GLY A 12 -17.98 50.03 4.46
C GLY A 12 -17.51 51.06 5.49
N SER A 13 -18.31 52.10 5.76
CA SER A 13 -17.96 53.16 6.71
C SER A 13 -19.16 53.65 7.56
N TYR A 14 -18.85 54.32 8.65
CA TYR A 14 -19.84 55.02 9.51
C TYR A 14 -19.42 56.45 9.75
N CYS A 15 -20.38 57.34 10.05
CA CYS A 15 -20.16 58.73 10.31
C CYS A 15 -20.77 59.09 11.66
N ALA A 16 -19.93 59.35 12.65
CA ALA A 16 -20.39 59.90 13.94
C ALA A 16 -20.96 61.29 13.76
N GLU A 17 -21.77 61.69 14.66
CA GLU A 17 -22.37 63.11 14.68
C GLU A 17 -21.22 64.10 14.65
N GLY A 18 -21.30 65.05 13.70
CA GLY A 18 -20.28 66.08 13.52
C GLY A 18 -18.98 65.60 12.82
N ALA A 19 -18.92 64.36 12.31
CA ALA A 19 -17.76 63.88 11.60
C ALA A 19 -17.58 64.61 10.25
N SER A 20 -16.37 65.05 9.96
CA SER A 20 -15.98 65.69 8.69
C SER A 20 -15.62 64.67 7.61
N THR A 21 -15.27 63.44 8.01
CA THR A 21 -14.85 62.34 7.12
C THR A 21 -15.44 61.01 7.59
N PRO A 22 -15.82 60.09 6.66
CA PRO A 22 -16.27 58.76 7.02
C PRO A 22 -15.15 57.97 7.73
N LEU A 23 -15.50 57.21 8.75
CA LEU A 23 -14.62 56.29 9.44
C LEU A 23 -14.92 54.88 8.92
N PRO A 24 -13.90 54.12 8.44
CA PRO A 24 -14.12 52.77 7.91
C PRO A 24 -14.53 51.81 9.04
N CYS A 25 -15.37 50.81 8.69
CA CYS A 25 -15.58 49.67 9.56
C CYS A 25 -14.25 49.00 9.88
N GLU A 26 -14.04 48.66 11.15
CA GLU A 26 -12.81 48.03 11.59
C GLU A 26 -12.62 46.63 10.96
N LYS A 27 -11.37 46.18 10.89
CA LYS A 27 -11.06 44.80 10.50
C LYS A 27 -11.90 43.81 11.32
N GLY A 28 -12.36 42.74 10.64
CA GLY A 28 -13.28 41.76 11.23
C GLY A 28 -14.75 42.19 11.21
N THR A 29 -15.07 43.38 10.62
CA THR A 29 -16.43 43.84 10.38
C THR A 29 -16.60 44.38 8.96
N PHE A 30 -17.84 44.48 8.48
CA PHE A 30 -18.17 44.99 7.16
C PHE A 30 -19.55 45.71 7.20
N SER A 31 -19.86 46.48 6.19
CA SER A 31 -21.24 46.97 5.97
C SER A 31 -21.53 47.23 4.51
N ASN A 32 -22.64 46.68 4.02
CA ASN A 32 -23.21 47.03 2.72
C ASN A 32 -24.26 48.16 2.80
N GLU A 33 -24.55 48.67 3.99
CA GLU A 33 -25.52 49.71 4.23
C GLU A 33 -24.90 51.09 4.18
N THR A 34 -25.70 52.09 3.80
CA THR A 34 -25.33 53.48 3.80
C THR A 34 -25.86 54.19 5.06
N GLY A 35 -25.22 55.30 5.44
CA GLY A 35 -25.72 56.17 6.51
C GLY A 35 -25.54 55.60 7.91
N LEU A 36 -24.63 54.68 8.14
CA LEU A 36 -24.29 54.21 9.49
C LEU A 36 -23.74 55.37 10.34
N LYS A 37 -24.19 55.42 11.60
CA LYS A 37 -23.86 56.51 12.54
C LYS A 37 -22.83 56.12 13.59
N HIS A 38 -22.65 54.78 13.81
CA HIS A 38 -21.78 54.27 14.85
C HIS A 38 -21.10 52.97 14.42
N HIS A 39 -19.87 52.70 14.92
CA HIS A 39 -19.11 51.50 14.61
C HIS A 39 -19.84 50.18 14.95
N SER A 40 -20.71 50.20 15.97
CA SER A 40 -21.50 49.03 16.38
C SER A 40 -22.54 48.58 15.34
N GLN A 41 -22.80 49.40 14.33
CA GLN A 41 -23.72 49.11 13.24
C GLN A 41 -23.00 48.35 12.10
N CYS A 42 -21.64 48.29 12.10
CA CYS A 42 -20.89 47.43 11.20
C CYS A 42 -21.17 45.97 11.57
N SER A 43 -21.58 45.17 10.59
CA SER A 43 -21.87 43.74 10.73
C SER A 43 -20.63 42.96 11.03
N VAL A 44 -20.72 41.95 11.90
CA VAL A 44 -19.62 41.08 12.26
C VAL A 44 -19.32 40.11 11.11
N CYS A 45 -18.04 39.96 10.76
CA CYS A 45 -17.60 38.97 9.78
C CYS A 45 -17.91 37.55 10.29
N PRO A 46 -18.65 36.70 9.52
CA PRO A 46 -19.03 35.38 9.97
C PRO A 46 -17.85 34.40 9.89
N PRO A 47 -17.92 33.23 10.56
CA PRO A 47 -16.93 32.17 10.41
C PRO A 47 -16.81 31.71 8.94
N GLY A 48 -15.62 31.31 8.52
CA GLY A 48 -15.32 30.96 7.12
C GLY A 48 -15.00 32.16 6.23
N PHE A 49 -15.18 33.40 6.74
CA PHE A 49 -14.96 34.64 5.99
C PHE A 49 -13.97 35.57 6.72
N PHE A 50 -13.35 36.44 5.97
CA PHE A 50 -12.53 37.51 6.51
C PHE A 50 -13.03 38.87 6.01
N CYS A 51 -12.79 39.88 6.82
CA CYS A 51 -13.17 41.26 6.52
C CYS A 51 -11.98 42.17 6.82
N SER A 52 -11.41 42.78 5.81
CA SER A 52 -10.41 43.83 5.94
C SER A 52 -11.11 45.14 6.31
N THR A 53 -10.36 46.16 6.73
CA THR A 53 -10.88 47.49 7.08
C THR A 53 -11.66 48.11 5.91
N GLY A 54 -12.86 48.61 6.17
CA GLY A 54 -13.65 49.36 5.21
C GLY A 54 -14.32 48.53 4.10
N VAL A 55 -14.37 47.21 4.21
CA VAL A 55 -14.99 46.35 3.19
C VAL A 55 -16.53 46.43 3.28
N THR A 56 -17.15 46.28 2.11
CA THR A 56 -18.62 46.32 1.99
C THR A 56 -19.27 44.95 2.10
N LYS A 57 -18.49 43.86 2.00
CA LYS A 57 -18.97 42.49 2.12
C LYS A 57 -17.87 41.57 2.70
N ALA A 58 -18.28 40.54 3.40
CA ALA A 58 -17.40 39.51 3.86
C ALA A 58 -16.86 38.71 2.68
N THR A 59 -15.55 38.42 2.68
CA THR A 59 -14.87 37.63 1.64
C THR A 59 -14.64 36.21 2.16
N PRO A 60 -15.05 35.16 1.43
CA PRO A 60 -14.82 33.78 1.86
C PRO A 60 -13.35 33.46 1.85
N CYS A 61 -12.87 32.70 2.83
CA CYS A 61 -11.53 32.11 2.79
C CYS A 61 -11.40 31.20 1.58
N SER A 62 -10.28 31.31 0.88
CA SER A 62 -9.97 30.47 -0.28
C SER A 62 -9.57 29.05 0.15
N PRO A 63 -9.63 28.07 -0.76
CA PRO A 63 -9.08 26.73 -0.49
C PRO A 63 -7.66 26.82 0.08
N GLY A 64 -7.34 25.91 1.01
CA GLY A 64 -6.08 25.93 1.75
C GLY A 64 -6.08 26.81 3.00
N SER A 65 -7.19 27.53 3.29
CA SER A 65 -7.27 28.41 4.43
C SER A 65 -8.61 28.31 5.16
N LEU A 66 -8.65 28.84 6.38
CA LEU A 66 -9.81 28.77 7.27
C LEU A 66 -9.97 30.04 8.09
N ALA A 67 -11.19 30.27 8.58
CA ALA A 67 -11.51 31.27 9.58
C ALA A 67 -12.50 30.67 10.62
N PRO A 68 -12.01 30.08 11.72
CA PRO A 68 -12.84 29.30 12.65
C PRO A 68 -13.75 30.21 13.50
N LYS A 69 -13.41 31.51 13.65
CA LYS A 69 -14.08 32.44 14.53
C LYS A 69 -14.73 33.57 13.74
N GLN A 70 -15.70 34.23 14.39
CA GLN A 70 -16.23 35.52 13.91
C GLN A 70 -15.18 36.62 14.04
N ARG A 71 -15.36 37.73 13.34
CA ARG A 71 -14.48 38.90 13.35
C ARG A 71 -13.06 38.63 12.83
N THR A 72 -12.90 37.66 11.97
CA THR A 72 -11.61 37.36 11.40
C THR A 72 -11.21 38.42 10.37
N ALA A 73 -9.99 38.95 10.51
CA ALA A 73 -9.43 39.96 9.59
C ALA A 73 -8.72 39.35 8.39
N PHE A 74 -8.15 38.17 8.56
CA PHE A 74 -7.39 37.39 7.55
C PHE A 74 -7.69 35.91 7.78
N CYS A 75 -7.68 35.10 6.70
CA CYS A 75 -7.78 33.66 6.83
C CYS A 75 -6.44 33.09 7.24
N ASP A 76 -6.45 32.11 8.14
CA ASP A 76 -5.26 31.35 8.54
C ASP A 76 -5.03 30.23 7.53
N PRO A 77 -3.79 29.94 7.11
CA PRO A 77 -3.51 28.77 6.28
C PRO A 77 -3.76 27.48 7.06
N CYS A 78 -4.15 26.42 6.38
CA CYS A 78 -4.15 25.08 6.97
C CYS A 78 -2.74 24.72 7.39
N SER A 79 -2.57 24.19 8.60
CA SER A 79 -1.27 23.71 9.08
C SER A 79 -0.80 22.53 8.21
N ALA A 80 0.52 22.38 8.05
CA ALA A 80 1.10 21.24 7.38
C ALA A 80 0.52 19.92 7.94
N GLY A 81 0.31 18.93 7.07
CA GLY A 81 -0.40 17.69 7.39
C GLY A 81 -1.92 17.79 7.31
N THR A 82 -2.44 18.98 6.95
CA THR A 82 -3.88 19.20 6.76
C THR A 82 -4.17 19.98 5.46
N TYR A 83 -5.39 19.88 4.96
CA TYR A 83 -5.80 20.56 3.73
C TYR A 83 -7.27 21.00 3.78
N GLN A 84 -7.65 21.93 2.91
CA GLN A 84 -9.04 22.34 2.75
C GLN A 84 -9.37 22.69 1.29
N PRO A 85 -10.22 21.88 0.60
CA PRO A 85 -10.57 22.12 -0.80
C PRO A 85 -11.70 23.14 -1.00
N ALA A 86 -12.47 23.43 0.05
CA ALA A 86 -13.65 24.28 -0.05
C ALA A 86 -13.34 25.72 0.35
N TYR A 87 -14.12 26.64 -0.23
CA TYR A 87 -14.19 28.03 0.22
C TYR A 87 -14.96 28.16 1.55
N ALA A 88 -14.78 29.27 2.23
CA ALA A 88 -15.47 29.64 3.46
C ALA A 88 -15.38 28.58 4.57
N ALA A 89 -14.25 27.91 4.67
CA ALA A 89 -14.02 26.83 5.63
C ALA A 89 -13.72 27.37 7.04
N THR A 90 -14.15 26.59 8.03
CA THR A 90 -13.89 26.84 9.45
C THR A 90 -12.93 25.85 10.08
N SER A 91 -12.55 24.80 9.35
CA SER A 91 -11.59 23.77 9.79
C SER A 91 -10.89 23.16 8.59
N CYS A 92 -9.68 22.60 8.80
CA CYS A 92 -8.95 21.82 7.81
C CYS A 92 -9.11 20.33 8.10
N LYS A 93 -9.00 19.51 7.05
CA LYS A 93 -9.08 18.04 7.08
C LYS A 93 -7.67 17.48 7.19
N VAL A 94 -7.51 16.36 7.88
CA VAL A 94 -6.22 15.65 7.94
C VAL A 94 -5.87 15.14 6.55
N CYS A 95 -4.59 15.26 6.17
CA CYS A 95 -4.06 14.72 4.92
C CYS A 95 -4.31 13.20 4.85
N PRO A 96 -4.90 12.68 3.76
CA PRO A 96 -5.19 11.25 3.64
C PRO A 96 -3.93 10.42 3.45
N LEU A 97 -4.06 9.10 3.49
CA LEU A 97 -3.02 8.17 3.08
C LEU A 97 -2.59 8.44 1.63
N LEU A 98 -1.40 7.99 1.27
CA LEU A 98 -0.79 8.03 -0.06
C LEU A 98 -0.29 9.41 -0.50
N GLY A 99 -0.48 10.44 0.31
CA GLY A 99 -0.06 11.79 0.00
C GLY A 99 0.38 12.59 1.21
N TYR A 100 0.86 13.79 0.94
CA TYR A 100 1.27 14.78 1.92
C TYR A 100 0.57 16.13 1.64
N CYS A 101 0.50 16.97 2.66
CA CYS A 101 -0.11 18.30 2.57
C CYS A 101 0.81 19.33 3.22
N GLU A 102 1.34 20.23 2.43
CA GLU A 102 2.14 21.34 2.93
C GLU A 102 1.24 22.41 3.56
N GLU A 103 1.83 23.39 4.25
CA GLU A 103 1.09 24.50 4.82
C GLU A 103 0.28 25.23 3.73
N GLY A 104 -0.99 25.51 4.02
CA GLY A 104 -1.89 26.15 3.07
C GLY A 104 -2.39 25.25 1.94
N ALA A 105 -2.26 23.94 2.05
CA ALA A 105 -2.68 23.01 1.00
C ALA A 105 -4.19 23.08 0.75
N ALA A 106 -4.56 23.26 -0.53
CA ALA A 106 -5.95 23.16 -0.98
C ALA A 106 -6.38 21.68 -1.19
N GLY A 107 -5.42 20.78 -1.36
CA GLY A 107 -5.62 19.33 -1.53
C GLY A 107 -4.34 18.57 -1.26
N PRO A 108 -4.43 17.24 -1.14
CA PRO A 108 -3.25 16.40 -0.94
C PRO A 108 -2.41 16.32 -2.23
N SER A 109 -1.09 16.31 -2.08
CA SER A 109 -0.11 15.99 -3.11
C SER A 109 0.31 14.54 -2.96
N SER A 110 0.36 13.77 -4.05
CA SER A 110 0.80 12.37 -4.02
C SER A 110 2.30 12.26 -3.75
N CYS A 111 2.71 11.23 -3.01
CA CYS A 111 4.11 10.85 -2.94
C CYS A 111 4.64 10.51 -4.34
N ALA A 112 5.92 10.81 -4.58
CA ALA A 112 6.55 10.53 -5.87
C ALA A 112 6.69 9.03 -6.11
N ASP A 113 6.81 8.64 -7.39
CA ASP A 113 7.11 7.27 -7.78
C ASP A 113 8.40 6.80 -7.09
N GLY A 114 8.44 5.55 -6.69
CA GLY A 114 9.48 4.99 -5.82
C GLY A 114 9.26 5.24 -4.33
N THR A 115 8.23 6.01 -3.95
CA THR A 115 7.88 6.27 -2.55
C THR A 115 6.38 6.10 -2.29
N PHE A 116 5.98 5.91 -1.04
CA PHE A 116 4.57 5.77 -0.66
C PHE A 116 4.26 6.44 0.67
N GLY A 117 3.00 6.86 0.82
CA GLY A 117 2.47 7.44 2.05
C GLY A 117 1.74 6.37 2.89
N HIS A 118 2.34 5.94 3.98
CA HIS A 118 1.83 4.87 4.82
C HIS A 118 1.02 5.35 6.03
N THR A 119 1.03 6.66 6.31
CA THR A 119 0.29 7.28 7.41
C THR A 119 -0.49 8.49 6.92
N THR A 120 -1.52 8.88 7.66
CA THR A 120 -2.24 10.14 7.43
C THR A 120 -1.50 11.30 8.07
N GLY A 121 -1.74 12.52 7.57
CA GLY A 121 -1.19 13.74 8.15
C GLY A 121 0.27 14.02 7.80
N LEU A 122 0.82 13.40 6.75
CA LEU A 122 2.15 13.74 6.25
C LEU A 122 2.21 15.21 5.85
N GLN A 123 3.28 15.90 6.27
CA GLN A 123 3.42 17.34 6.15
C GLN A 123 4.20 17.77 4.90
N SER A 124 5.11 16.89 4.43
CA SER A 124 5.99 17.21 3.32
C SER A 124 6.35 15.96 2.51
N ARG A 125 6.87 16.18 1.30
CA ARG A 125 7.40 15.10 0.45
C ARG A 125 8.49 14.26 1.14
N ALA A 126 9.27 14.86 2.04
CA ALA A 126 10.36 14.18 2.74
C ALA A 126 9.87 13.09 3.71
N GLU A 127 8.59 13.12 4.09
CA GLU A 127 7.97 12.12 4.95
C GLU A 127 7.40 10.92 4.18
N CYS A 128 7.38 10.97 2.84
CA CYS A 128 7.07 9.82 2.02
C CYS A 128 8.15 8.75 2.20
N THR A 129 7.73 7.52 2.49
CA THR A 129 8.64 6.40 2.76
C THR A 129 9.13 5.78 1.45
N PRO A 130 10.41 5.44 1.32
CA PRO A 130 10.94 4.68 0.20
C PRO A 130 10.18 3.37 -0.03
N CYS A 131 9.99 2.99 -1.29
CA CYS A 131 9.34 1.75 -1.66
C CYS A 131 10.13 0.55 -1.11
N LYS A 132 9.43 -0.38 -0.48
CA LYS A 132 10.04 -1.59 0.06
C LYS A 132 10.28 -2.64 -1.03
N VAL A 133 11.19 -3.57 -0.77
CA VAL A 133 11.44 -4.74 -1.62
C VAL A 133 10.16 -5.58 -1.83
N GLY A 134 10.13 -6.37 -2.87
CA GLY A 134 8.98 -7.21 -3.21
C GLY A 134 7.89 -6.52 -4.02
N GLY A 135 8.09 -5.25 -4.40
CA GLY A 135 7.11 -4.51 -5.20
C GLY A 135 7.67 -3.22 -5.76
N TYR A 136 6.80 -2.36 -6.21
CA TYR A 136 7.11 -1.01 -6.71
C TYR A 136 6.06 -0.02 -6.19
N CYS A 137 6.39 1.26 -6.21
CA CYS A 137 5.49 2.32 -5.75
C CYS A 137 5.24 3.33 -6.85
N MET A 138 3.97 3.59 -7.12
CA MET A 138 3.53 4.56 -8.11
C MET A 138 2.40 5.41 -7.53
N SER A 139 2.50 6.73 -7.71
CA SER A 139 1.50 7.69 -7.22
C SER A 139 1.17 7.52 -5.73
N GLY A 140 2.18 7.27 -4.90
CA GLY A 140 2.05 7.11 -3.45
C GLY A 140 1.55 5.74 -2.97
N SER A 141 1.26 4.79 -3.87
CA SER A 141 0.74 3.45 -3.56
C SER A 141 1.79 2.38 -3.78
N PHE A 142 1.81 1.35 -2.92
CA PHE A 142 2.63 0.16 -3.07
C PHE A 142 1.89 -0.92 -3.85
N PHE A 143 2.55 -1.49 -4.86
CA PHE A 143 2.09 -2.58 -5.69
C PHE A 143 3.04 -3.77 -5.53
N PRO A 144 2.59 -4.89 -4.93
CA PRO A 144 3.43 -6.07 -4.81
C PRO A 144 3.68 -6.72 -6.17
N CYS A 145 4.85 -7.32 -6.37
CA CYS A 145 5.12 -8.15 -7.54
C CYS A 145 4.13 -9.32 -7.59
N SER A 146 3.69 -9.64 -8.81
CA SER A 146 2.81 -10.80 -9.05
C SER A 146 3.51 -12.13 -8.78
N THR A 147 2.73 -13.20 -8.59
CA THR A 147 3.27 -14.55 -8.49
C THR A 147 4.11 -14.90 -9.73
N GLY A 148 5.26 -15.54 -9.51
CA GLY A 148 6.25 -15.83 -10.57
C GLY A 148 7.23 -14.68 -10.83
N SER A 149 7.17 -13.61 -10.03
CA SER A 149 8.15 -12.52 -10.08
C SER A 149 8.57 -12.05 -8.70
N PHE A 150 9.73 -11.41 -8.61
CA PHE A 150 10.30 -10.89 -7.38
C PHE A 150 11.03 -9.56 -7.63
N ASN A 151 11.18 -8.74 -6.59
CA ASN A 151 12.00 -7.52 -6.65
C ASN A 151 12.90 -7.41 -5.41
N PRO A 152 14.23 -7.57 -5.56
CA PRO A 152 15.17 -7.45 -4.44
C PRO A 152 15.52 -6.01 -4.10
N ASN A 153 15.14 -5.04 -4.94
CA ASN A 153 15.53 -3.65 -4.79
C ASN A 153 14.42 -2.84 -4.12
N ALA A 154 14.83 -1.95 -3.22
CA ALA A 154 13.96 -0.88 -2.72
C ALA A 154 13.85 0.25 -3.76
N ASP A 155 12.98 1.22 -3.48
CA ASP A 155 12.79 2.47 -4.27
C ASP A 155 12.33 2.24 -5.71
N ALA A 156 11.81 1.07 -6.03
CA ALA A 156 11.29 0.77 -7.35
C ALA A 156 10.06 1.63 -7.68
N SER A 157 10.07 2.23 -8.86
CA SER A 157 9.07 3.20 -9.32
C SER A 157 8.08 2.65 -10.35
N ASP A 158 8.33 1.46 -10.88
CA ASP A 158 7.49 0.84 -11.91
C ASP A 158 7.52 -0.69 -11.88
N ALA A 159 6.62 -1.32 -12.63
CA ALA A 159 6.44 -2.76 -12.69
C ALA A 159 7.63 -3.52 -13.32
N ALA A 160 8.50 -2.87 -14.09
CA ALA A 160 9.67 -3.50 -14.70
C ALA A 160 10.72 -3.92 -13.65
N ALA A 161 10.62 -3.37 -12.43
CA ALA A 161 11.44 -3.78 -11.30
C ALA A 161 11.12 -5.21 -10.81
N CYS A 162 9.92 -5.75 -11.12
CA CYS A 162 9.55 -7.12 -10.80
C CYS A 162 10.16 -8.07 -11.84
N LEU A 163 11.23 -8.75 -11.46
CA LEU A 163 11.96 -9.67 -12.29
C LEU A 163 11.23 -11.02 -12.36
N SER A 164 11.06 -11.58 -13.57
CA SER A 164 10.47 -12.91 -13.74
C SER A 164 11.39 -14.00 -13.18
N CYS A 165 10.84 -14.93 -12.42
CA CYS A 165 11.55 -16.11 -11.95
C CYS A 165 12.11 -16.94 -13.12
N ASP A 166 11.29 -17.20 -14.14
CA ASP A 166 11.68 -17.97 -15.32
C ASP A 166 12.84 -17.31 -16.07
N ALA A 167 12.77 -16.01 -16.29
CA ALA A 167 13.82 -15.27 -16.97
C ALA A 167 15.13 -15.21 -16.16
N HIS A 168 15.04 -15.10 -14.84
CA HIS A 168 16.20 -15.02 -13.94
C HIS A 168 16.97 -16.34 -13.92
N PHE A 169 16.29 -17.46 -13.71
CA PHE A 169 16.93 -18.80 -13.66
C PHE A 169 17.08 -19.45 -15.03
N LYS A 170 16.48 -18.91 -16.09
CA LYS A 170 16.41 -19.51 -17.44
C LYS A 170 15.76 -20.90 -17.43
N VAL A 171 14.74 -21.05 -16.60
CA VAL A 171 13.97 -22.26 -16.37
C VAL A 171 12.50 -21.91 -16.36
N ASP A 172 11.70 -22.63 -17.12
CA ASP A 172 10.25 -22.44 -17.18
C ASP A 172 9.53 -23.10 -15.98
N ASN A 173 8.32 -22.62 -15.71
CA ASN A 173 7.43 -23.14 -14.68
C ASN A 173 7.87 -22.85 -13.25
N LEU A 174 8.50 -21.71 -13.04
CA LEU A 174 8.77 -21.17 -11.71
C LEU A 174 7.65 -20.22 -11.27
N VAL A 175 7.29 -20.30 -10.00
CA VAL A 175 6.30 -19.42 -9.35
C VAL A 175 6.82 -18.97 -7.99
N THR A 176 6.25 -17.89 -7.47
CA THR A 176 6.35 -17.55 -6.05
C THR A 176 5.05 -17.96 -5.36
N LEU A 177 5.11 -18.41 -4.12
CA LEU A 177 3.93 -18.88 -3.40
C LEU A 177 3.02 -17.73 -2.98
N GLU A 178 3.58 -16.55 -2.80
CA GLU A 178 2.89 -15.35 -2.38
C GLU A 178 3.21 -14.17 -3.30
N LEU A 179 2.35 -13.15 -3.25
CA LEU A 179 2.61 -11.86 -3.88
C LEU A 179 3.72 -11.12 -3.12
N GLY A 180 4.46 -10.30 -3.83
CA GLY A 180 5.44 -9.44 -3.21
C GLY A 180 6.74 -10.14 -2.81
N ALA A 181 7.14 -11.18 -3.52
CA ALA A 181 8.42 -11.83 -3.32
C ALA A 181 9.57 -10.83 -3.48
N SER A 182 10.51 -10.88 -2.54
CA SER A 182 11.63 -9.94 -2.46
C SER A 182 12.98 -10.55 -2.84
N SER A 183 13.03 -11.86 -3.07
CA SER A 183 14.28 -12.54 -3.40
C SER A 183 14.08 -13.68 -4.38
N PRO A 184 15.13 -14.04 -5.18
CA PRO A 184 15.06 -15.16 -6.12
C PRO A 184 14.87 -16.53 -5.44
N GLU A 185 15.26 -16.68 -4.16
CA GLU A 185 15.09 -17.93 -3.41
C GLU A 185 13.60 -18.30 -3.21
N GLN A 186 12.70 -17.31 -3.28
CA GLN A 186 11.26 -17.52 -3.20
C GLN A 186 10.64 -18.07 -4.50
N CYS A 187 11.42 -18.13 -5.59
CA CYS A 187 11.03 -18.80 -6.82
C CYS A 187 11.15 -20.31 -6.66
N VAL A 188 10.02 -21.00 -6.80
CA VAL A 188 9.92 -22.46 -6.65
C VAL A 188 9.22 -23.07 -7.87
N CYS A 189 9.41 -24.36 -8.11
CA CYS A 189 8.71 -25.03 -9.18
C CYS A 189 7.19 -25.04 -8.98
N ALA A 190 6.45 -24.80 -10.05
CA ALA A 190 5.00 -24.78 -10.06
C ALA A 190 4.40 -26.16 -9.74
N ALA A 191 3.10 -26.23 -9.46
CA ALA A 191 2.38 -27.49 -9.33
C ALA A 191 2.55 -28.35 -10.59
N ASN A 192 2.63 -29.67 -10.42
CA ASN A 192 2.96 -30.69 -11.43
C ASN A 192 4.46 -30.73 -11.84
N TYR A 193 5.30 -29.97 -11.16
CA TYR A 193 6.75 -29.99 -11.32
C TYR A 193 7.44 -30.15 -9.96
N TYR A 194 8.66 -30.69 -9.97
CA TYR A 194 9.55 -30.74 -8.81
C TYR A 194 10.94 -30.21 -9.19
N ASP A 195 11.64 -29.65 -8.21
CA ASP A 195 13.02 -29.20 -8.39
C ASP A 195 13.98 -30.38 -8.25
N GLU A 196 14.71 -30.71 -9.33
CA GLU A 196 15.74 -31.74 -9.36
C GLU A 196 17.12 -31.19 -9.00
N ALA A 197 17.26 -29.86 -8.84
CA ALA A 197 18.57 -29.26 -8.59
C ALA A 197 19.18 -29.75 -7.27
N THR A 198 20.48 -30.03 -7.32
CA THR A 198 21.28 -30.43 -6.15
C THR A 198 21.95 -29.24 -5.46
N ARG A 199 21.86 -28.03 -6.05
CA ARG A 199 22.44 -26.77 -5.54
C ARG A 199 21.38 -25.69 -5.46
N GLU A 200 21.40 -24.94 -4.39
CA GLU A 200 20.43 -23.87 -4.12
C GLU A 200 20.44 -22.73 -5.16
N GLU A 201 21.60 -22.50 -5.79
CA GLU A 201 21.76 -21.45 -6.82
C GLU A 201 21.21 -21.87 -8.20
N GLN A 202 20.84 -23.13 -8.38
CA GLN A 202 20.29 -23.65 -9.63
C GLN A 202 18.86 -24.13 -9.38
N ARG A 203 17.98 -23.86 -10.33
CA ARG A 203 16.62 -24.41 -10.36
C ARG A 203 16.51 -25.31 -11.58
N THR A 204 15.85 -26.44 -11.42
CA THR A 204 15.58 -27.35 -12.53
C THR A 204 14.20 -27.96 -12.34
N CYS A 205 13.18 -27.31 -12.88
CA CYS A 205 11.80 -27.78 -12.77
C CYS A 205 11.54 -28.91 -13.76
N ARG A 206 11.41 -30.12 -13.24
CA ARG A 206 11.08 -31.31 -14.02
C ARG A 206 9.62 -31.69 -13.80
N ARG A 207 8.94 -32.06 -14.88
CA ARG A 207 7.54 -32.49 -14.81
C ARG A 207 7.45 -33.81 -14.06
N CYS A 208 6.49 -33.86 -13.12
CA CYS A 208 6.20 -35.10 -12.40
C CYS A 208 5.59 -36.16 -13.32
N ASP A 209 6.03 -37.39 -13.15
CA ASP A 209 5.43 -38.53 -13.83
C ASP A 209 4.23 -39.13 -13.06
N ALA A 210 3.68 -40.21 -13.57
CA ALA A 210 2.49 -40.84 -13.00
C ALA A 210 2.73 -41.48 -11.61
N SER A 211 3.99 -41.71 -11.21
CA SER A 211 4.36 -42.30 -9.93
C SER A 211 4.41 -41.26 -8.79
N MET A 212 4.41 -39.98 -9.13
CA MET A 212 4.58 -38.86 -8.18
C MET A 212 3.28 -38.13 -7.89
N GLN A 213 3.20 -37.54 -6.70
CA GLN A 213 2.04 -36.73 -6.30
C GLN A 213 2.47 -35.26 -6.18
N CYS A 214 2.28 -34.48 -7.25
CA CYS A 214 2.77 -33.10 -7.37
C CYS A 214 1.63 -32.09 -7.47
N THR A 215 0.71 -32.13 -6.54
CA THR A 215 -0.47 -31.24 -6.53
C THR A 215 -0.18 -29.85 -6.01
N ARG A 216 0.94 -29.63 -5.35
CA ARG A 216 1.37 -28.34 -4.77
C ARG A 216 2.66 -27.85 -5.43
N SER A 217 2.89 -26.55 -5.41
CA SER A 217 4.16 -25.92 -5.83
C SER A 217 5.24 -26.05 -4.74
N GLY A 218 6.52 -25.89 -5.12
CA GLY A 218 7.63 -25.88 -4.19
C GLY A 218 8.12 -27.27 -3.78
N LEU A 219 7.77 -28.32 -4.53
CA LEU A 219 8.30 -29.65 -4.32
C LEU A 219 9.71 -29.75 -4.89
N SER A 220 10.59 -30.42 -4.15
CA SER A 220 11.93 -30.84 -4.60
C SER A 220 11.98 -32.35 -4.78
N LEU A 221 13.04 -32.84 -5.42
CA LEU A 221 13.26 -34.28 -5.51
C LEU A 221 13.24 -34.95 -4.12
N ALA A 222 13.73 -34.28 -3.09
CA ALA A 222 13.74 -34.80 -1.73
C ALA A 222 12.36 -34.88 -1.09
N THR A 223 11.43 -33.95 -1.45
CA THR A 223 10.14 -33.78 -0.76
C THR A 223 8.94 -34.23 -1.60
N VAL A 224 9.13 -34.58 -2.88
CA VAL A 224 8.02 -35.01 -3.74
C VAL A 224 7.45 -36.35 -3.26
N PRO A 225 6.13 -36.41 -2.93
CA PRO A 225 5.52 -37.64 -2.44
C PRO A 225 5.38 -38.67 -3.59
N GLN A 226 5.49 -39.95 -3.26
CA GLN A 226 5.17 -41.02 -4.17
C GLN A 226 3.71 -41.43 -4.07
N ARG A 227 3.08 -41.82 -5.16
CA ARG A 227 1.75 -42.43 -5.14
C ARG A 227 1.78 -43.84 -4.57
N LEU A 228 0.65 -44.34 -4.16
CA LEU A 228 0.51 -45.74 -3.79
C LEU A 228 1.05 -46.66 -4.88
N SER A 229 1.64 -47.77 -4.50
CA SER A 229 2.28 -48.76 -5.40
C SER A 229 3.61 -48.32 -6.04
N TYR A 230 4.16 -47.21 -5.61
CA TYR A 230 5.48 -46.76 -6.09
C TYR A 230 6.43 -46.46 -4.92
N TRP A 231 7.69 -46.73 -5.10
CA TRP A 231 8.74 -46.41 -4.14
C TRP A 231 10.04 -45.98 -4.81
N ARG A 232 10.91 -45.34 -4.09
CA ARG A 232 12.25 -44.96 -4.53
C ARG A 232 13.30 -45.30 -3.46
N HIS A 233 14.48 -45.70 -3.90
CA HIS A 233 15.53 -46.15 -3.00
C HIS A 233 16.02 -45.07 -2.04
N THR A 234 16.13 -43.83 -2.50
CA THR A 234 16.47 -42.67 -1.66
C THR A 234 15.66 -41.45 -2.10
N ASN A 235 15.55 -40.45 -1.23
CA ASN A 235 14.92 -39.17 -1.57
C ASN A 235 15.78 -38.32 -2.53
N ARG A 236 16.97 -38.77 -2.91
CA ARG A 236 17.91 -38.12 -3.84
C ARG A 236 17.93 -38.72 -5.21
N THR A 237 17.21 -39.83 -5.45
CA THR A 237 17.11 -40.46 -6.77
C THR A 237 15.78 -40.16 -7.44
N ALA A 238 15.81 -39.84 -8.72
CA ALA A 238 14.61 -39.70 -9.54
C ALA A 238 14.04 -41.07 -9.98
N ALA A 239 14.82 -42.14 -9.88
CA ALA A 239 14.38 -43.51 -10.24
C ALA A 239 13.30 -43.97 -9.26
N VAL A 240 12.14 -44.31 -9.80
CA VAL A 240 10.95 -44.80 -9.10
C VAL A 240 10.68 -46.24 -9.60
N TYR A 241 10.33 -47.09 -8.70
CA TYR A 241 10.05 -48.50 -8.95
C TYR A 241 8.58 -48.80 -8.66
N ASP A 242 7.95 -49.57 -9.53
CA ASP A 242 6.61 -50.08 -9.30
C ASP A 242 6.68 -51.21 -8.27
N CYS A 243 5.71 -51.26 -7.39
CA CYS A 243 5.59 -52.33 -6.42
C CYS A 243 4.65 -53.41 -6.97
N ASP A 244 5.14 -54.64 -7.07
CA ASP A 244 4.29 -55.74 -7.44
C ASP A 244 3.11 -55.87 -6.46
N THR A 245 1.91 -56.00 -6.99
CA THR A 245 0.71 -56.28 -6.19
C THR A 245 0.61 -57.75 -5.88
N VAL A 246 0.36 -58.10 -4.63
CA VAL A 246 0.05 -59.49 -4.21
C VAL A 246 -1.48 -59.55 -3.93
N GLY A 247 -2.21 -60.07 -4.91
CA GLY A 247 -3.68 -59.99 -4.90
C GLY A 247 -4.12 -58.53 -5.10
N ASP A 248 -5.07 -58.04 -4.30
CA ASP A 248 -5.58 -56.67 -4.35
C ASP A 248 -4.80 -55.69 -3.45
N ILE A 249 -3.70 -56.12 -2.83
CA ILE A 249 -2.93 -55.36 -1.87
C ILE A 249 -1.58 -54.97 -2.45
N SER A 250 -1.31 -53.65 -2.54
CA SER A 250 0.02 -53.15 -2.87
C SER A 250 0.91 -53.18 -1.61
N PRO A 251 2.09 -53.81 -1.65
CA PRO A 251 3.02 -53.85 -0.51
C PRO A 251 3.68 -52.48 -0.22
N CYS A 252 3.55 -51.53 -1.13
CA CYS A 252 4.10 -50.19 -0.98
C CYS A 252 2.99 -49.16 -0.76
N VAL A 253 3.08 -48.45 0.32
CA VAL A 253 2.22 -47.27 0.57
C VAL A 253 2.98 -46.03 0.13
N GLY A 254 2.42 -45.29 -0.83
CA GLY A 254 2.96 -43.99 -1.22
C GLY A 254 2.93 -43.03 -0.05
N GLY A 255 3.76 -42.01 -0.06
CA GLY A 255 3.79 -41.02 1.00
C GLY A 255 4.96 -40.04 0.90
N GLU A 256 5.04 -39.17 1.87
CA GLU A 256 6.17 -38.23 2.04
C GLU A 256 7.28 -38.92 2.86
N TRP A 257 8.51 -38.70 2.42
CA TRP A 257 9.69 -39.12 3.18
C TRP A 257 9.97 -38.09 4.28
N ASN A 258 9.92 -38.46 5.54
CA ASN A 258 10.06 -37.52 6.68
C ASN A 258 11.46 -37.47 7.33
N GLY A 259 12.45 -38.04 6.71
CA GLY A 259 13.89 -37.80 6.99
C GLY A 259 14.42 -38.05 8.40
N THR A 260 13.68 -38.71 9.30
CA THR A 260 14.06 -38.84 10.72
C THR A 260 14.80 -40.11 11.09
N SER A 261 15.27 -40.93 10.13
CA SER A 261 16.04 -42.13 10.43
C SER A 261 17.53 -41.92 10.22
N ASN A 262 18.29 -42.03 11.29
CA ASN A 262 19.74 -42.17 11.27
C ASN A 262 20.15 -43.42 10.46
N GLY A 263 20.57 -43.21 9.21
CA GLY A 263 21.48 -44.10 8.50
C GLY A 263 20.92 -45.41 7.92
N SER A 264 19.61 -45.64 7.88
CA SER A 264 19.01 -46.73 7.10
C SER A 264 17.78 -46.21 6.36
N ASP A 265 17.91 -46.08 5.04
CA ASP A 265 16.86 -45.71 4.11
C ASP A 265 15.76 -46.79 4.05
N VAL A 266 14.88 -46.85 5.03
CA VAL A 266 13.72 -47.75 5.00
C VAL A 266 12.48 -46.89 4.72
N PRO A 267 11.71 -47.15 3.66
CA PRO A 267 10.44 -46.46 3.43
C PRO A 267 9.52 -46.75 4.60
N LEU A 268 8.83 -45.67 5.09
CA LEU A 268 7.81 -45.78 6.14
C LEU A 268 6.66 -46.67 5.67
N VAL A 269 6.66 -47.92 6.12
CA VAL A 269 5.49 -48.78 6.08
C VAL A 269 4.56 -48.30 7.18
N VAL A 270 3.44 -47.69 6.83
CA VAL A 270 2.36 -47.44 7.81
C VAL A 270 1.83 -48.82 8.17
N GLN A 271 2.07 -49.23 9.42
CA GLN A 271 1.52 -50.45 9.99
C GLN A 271 0.00 -50.35 10.07
N GLY A 272 -0.70 -50.97 9.11
CA GLY A 272 -2.00 -51.55 9.36
C GLY A 272 -1.70 -52.93 9.95
N ASP A 273 -2.26 -53.16 11.11
CA ASP A 273 -2.23 -54.35 11.96
C ASP A 273 -1.69 -55.66 11.38
N GLU A 274 -0.65 -56.20 12.07
CA GLU A 274 -0.16 -57.58 12.05
C GLU A 274 0.30 -58.23 10.71
N SER A 275 1.55 -58.03 10.35
CA SER A 275 2.56 -59.08 10.06
C SER A 275 3.80 -58.47 9.39
N PRO A 276 5.04 -58.82 9.74
CA PRO A 276 6.23 -58.25 9.13
C PRO A 276 6.41 -58.80 7.72
N ALA A 277 6.24 -57.94 6.71
CA ALA A 277 6.66 -58.26 5.35
C ALA A 277 8.17 -58.32 5.28
N VAL A 278 8.70 -59.50 5.11
CA VAL A 278 10.11 -59.78 4.87
C VAL A 278 10.51 -59.12 3.53
N ALA A 279 11.32 -58.08 3.60
CA ALA A 279 12.01 -57.58 2.39
C ALA A 279 12.81 -58.70 1.77
N ARG A 280 12.39 -59.25 0.64
CA ARG A 280 13.23 -60.13 -0.15
C ARG A 280 14.20 -59.29 -0.96
N ASP A 281 15.47 -59.43 -0.63
CA ASP A 281 16.58 -58.97 -1.44
C ASP A 281 16.44 -59.56 -2.85
N PHE A 282 16.19 -58.75 -3.85
CA PHE A 282 16.35 -59.11 -5.26
C PHE A 282 17.72 -58.60 -5.71
N ARG A 283 18.59 -59.52 -5.97
CA ARG A 283 19.87 -59.34 -6.71
C ARG A 283 19.60 -58.99 -8.17
#